data_c6c27d62cdf6e3a9b9dead4edb22919e
#
_entry.id   c6c27d62cdf6e3a9b9dead4edb22919e
#
_cell.length_a   1.000
_cell.length_b   1.000
_cell.length_c   1.000
_cell.angle_alpha   90.00
_cell.angle_beta   90.00
_cell.angle_gamma   90.00
#
_symmetry.space_group_name_H-M   'P 1'
#
loop_
_entity.id
_entity.type
_entity.pdbx_description
1 polymer ?
#
loop_
_entity_poly.entity_id
_entity_poly.type
_entity_poly.pdbx_seq_one_letter_code
_entity_poly.pdbx_strand_id
1 'polypeptide(L)'
;MEGVCLQKWEELNLSDNFIFQKVMLNESLCRKILSEILGVEVTRIEYKDYEKTIAIRSDAKSIRLDVYIRGEESVYSVEMQKINSDNLKKRSRYYHDLIDLDLLERGCRYKNLNRVYVIFICDFDLFGEKQYKYTFTNKCDEVEGLSLDEGKTTIFMNTEGQIGNISEDCKLFLKAVKCQFTDAPFSAILKSEVERIKLSAEWRTEYMRLSEWLEDEKEMATEAARAEGLEQGLEQGLEQGLEQGQKLGLEQGQLKTIISQVCKKLAKNLSYEEIADQLEENVDKVTHIGEIAKKVTPKYDVDKILEELNK
;
A
#
# COMPACT_ATOMS: atom_id res chain seq x y z
N MET A 1 7.57 0.28 -1.78
CA MET A 1 6.80 1.21 -2.64
C MET A 1 7.68 1.55 -3.82
N GLU A 2 7.39 0.96 -4.98
CA GLU A 2 8.12 1.30 -6.22
C GLU A 2 7.80 2.75 -6.56
N GLY A 3 8.85 3.54 -6.74
CA GLY A 3 8.75 4.95 -6.98
C GLY A 3 8.00 5.24 -8.28
N VAL A 4 6.88 5.94 -8.19
CA VAL A 4 6.28 6.61 -9.33
C VAL A 4 7.33 7.60 -9.85
N CYS A 5 8.10 7.20 -10.85
CA CYS A 5 8.95 8.12 -11.59
C CYS A 5 8.00 9.01 -12.37
N LEU A 6 7.96 10.30 -12.04
CA LEU A 6 7.15 11.25 -12.78
C LEU A 6 7.67 11.31 -14.21
N GLN A 7 6.78 11.03 -15.17
CA GLN A 7 7.11 11.04 -16.58
C GLN A 7 7.33 12.49 -17.06
N LYS A 8 8.20 12.67 -18.04
CA LYS A 8 8.36 13.99 -18.66
C LYS A 8 7.07 14.35 -19.41
N TRP A 9 6.74 15.64 -19.45
CA TRP A 9 5.56 16.14 -20.15
C TRP A 9 5.40 15.61 -21.57
N GLU A 10 6.48 15.51 -22.29
CA GLU A 10 6.53 15.05 -23.69
C GLU A 10 6.18 13.57 -23.83
N GLU A 11 6.38 12.78 -22.78
CA GLU A 11 6.14 11.33 -22.76
C GLU A 11 4.71 10.99 -22.32
N LEU A 12 3.99 11.95 -21.70
CA LEU A 12 2.63 11.72 -21.25
C LEU A 12 1.70 11.34 -22.39
N ASN A 13 0.73 10.49 -22.06
CA ASN A 13 -0.25 9.98 -23.02
C ASN A 13 -1.62 9.78 -22.36
N LEU A 14 -2.59 9.26 -23.10
CA LEU A 14 -3.97 9.09 -22.59
C LEU A 14 -4.08 8.16 -21.37
N SER A 15 -3.11 7.27 -21.15
CA SER A 15 -3.09 6.43 -19.95
C SER A 15 -2.61 7.15 -18.68
N ASP A 16 -2.08 8.38 -18.82
CA ASP A 16 -1.67 9.18 -17.67
C ASP A 16 -2.85 9.94 -17.11
N ASN A 17 -3.05 9.87 -15.78
CA ASN A 17 -4.19 10.48 -15.10
C ASN A 17 -4.36 11.95 -15.48
N PHE A 18 -3.27 12.72 -15.56
CA PHE A 18 -3.33 14.13 -15.92
C PHE A 18 -3.91 14.34 -17.33
N ILE A 19 -3.37 13.67 -18.35
CA ILE A 19 -3.86 13.77 -19.72
C ILE A 19 -5.30 13.26 -19.82
N PHE A 20 -5.60 12.12 -19.18
CA PHE A 20 -6.94 11.55 -19.14
C PHE A 20 -7.97 12.54 -18.57
N GLN A 21 -7.67 13.16 -17.43
CA GLN A 21 -8.53 14.18 -16.82
C GLN A 21 -8.78 15.35 -17.79
N LYS A 22 -7.72 15.84 -18.46
CA LYS A 22 -7.86 16.95 -19.42
C LYS A 22 -8.68 16.56 -20.66
N VAL A 23 -8.57 15.33 -21.15
CA VAL A 23 -9.45 14.80 -22.22
C VAL A 23 -10.90 14.75 -21.74
N MET A 24 -11.14 14.32 -20.52
CA MET A 24 -12.48 14.25 -19.95
C MET A 24 -13.10 15.63 -19.65
N LEU A 25 -12.31 16.73 -19.65
CA LEU A 25 -12.83 18.11 -19.65
C LEU A 25 -13.64 18.43 -20.91
N ASN A 26 -13.30 17.84 -22.03
CA ASN A 26 -14.09 17.98 -23.25
C ASN A 26 -15.41 17.24 -23.10
N GLU A 27 -16.52 18.01 -22.97
CA GLU A 27 -17.83 17.43 -22.67
C GLU A 27 -18.32 16.43 -23.70
N SER A 28 -18.12 16.73 -24.99
CA SER A 28 -18.54 15.82 -26.06
C SER A 28 -17.77 14.51 -26.04
N LEU A 29 -16.46 14.56 -25.79
CA LEU A 29 -15.63 13.36 -25.63
C LEU A 29 -15.98 12.60 -24.37
N CYS A 30 -16.17 13.29 -23.25
CA CYS A 30 -16.57 12.69 -21.99
C CYS A 30 -17.88 11.89 -22.13
N ARG A 31 -18.92 12.52 -22.69
CA ARG A 31 -20.20 11.85 -22.98
C ARG A 31 -20.04 10.65 -23.92
N LYS A 32 -19.27 10.82 -25.00
CA LYS A 32 -19.01 9.75 -25.97
C LYS A 32 -18.31 8.57 -25.28
N ILE A 33 -17.23 8.80 -24.55
CA ILE A 33 -16.47 7.74 -23.85
C ILE A 33 -17.38 7.01 -22.86
N LEU A 34 -18.14 7.74 -22.04
CA LEU A 34 -19.08 7.13 -21.11
C LEU A 34 -20.15 6.30 -21.82
N SER A 35 -20.73 6.84 -22.89
CA SER A 35 -21.76 6.11 -23.65
C SER A 35 -21.22 4.81 -24.24
N GLU A 36 -20.00 4.82 -24.74
CA GLU A 36 -19.33 3.63 -25.30
C GLU A 36 -19.02 2.58 -24.20
N ILE A 37 -18.58 3.02 -23.03
CA ILE A 37 -18.31 2.13 -21.89
C ILE A 37 -19.61 1.52 -21.35
N LEU A 38 -20.65 2.33 -21.19
CA LEU A 38 -21.91 1.89 -20.62
C LEU A 38 -22.76 1.08 -21.62
N GLY A 39 -22.64 1.36 -22.90
CA GLY A 39 -23.47 0.81 -23.97
C GLY A 39 -24.88 1.45 -24.02
N VAL A 40 -25.02 2.63 -23.40
CA VAL A 40 -26.23 3.46 -23.40
C VAL A 40 -25.84 4.92 -23.61
N GLU A 41 -26.75 5.70 -24.20
CA GLU A 41 -26.46 7.12 -24.46
C GLU A 41 -26.46 7.95 -23.17
N VAL A 42 -25.36 8.65 -22.91
CA VAL A 42 -25.25 9.65 -21.84
C VAL A 42 -25.56 11.01 -22.45
N THR A 43 -26.77 11.49 -22.23
CA THR A 43 -27.30 12.69 -22.90
C THR A 43 -26.85 13.98 -22.23
N ARG A 44 -26.73 13.99 -20.91
CA ARG A 44 -26.44 15.21 -20.12
C ARG A 44 -25.42 14.94 -19.02
N ILE A 45 -24.49 15.88 -18.85
CA ILE A 45 -23.57 15.96 -17.74
C ILE A 45 -23.79 17.30 -17.05
N GLU A 46 -24.19 17.26 -15.76
CA GLU A 46 -24.54 18.47 -15.01
C GLU A 46 -23.33 19.06 -14.30
N TYR A 47 -22.43 18.23 -13.82
CA TYR A 47 -21.27 18.62 -13.04
C TYR A 47 -20.09 17.70 -13.30
N LYS A 48 -18.89 18.28 -13.37
CA LYS A 48 -17.63 17.56 -13.48
C LYS A 48 -16.67 18.08 -12.42
N ASP A 49 -16.07 17.19 -11.69
CA ASP A 49 -15.00 17.50 -10.77
C ASP A 49 -13.81 16.58 -11.07
N TYR A 50 -12.63 17.17 -11.15
CA TYR A 50 -11.40 16.45 -11.41
C TYR A 50 -10.58 16.47 -10.12
N GLU A 51 -10.08 15.31 -9.73
CA GLU A 51 -9.38 15.14 -8.47
C GLU A 51 -10.27 15.43 -7.22
N LYS A 52 -11.59 15.13 -7.36
CA LYS A 52 -12.50 15.26 -6.23
C LYS A 52 -12.03 14.43 -5.06
N THR A 53 -11.75 15.11 -3.95
CA THR A 53 -11.42 14.45 -2.69
C THR A 53 -12.68 14.28 -1.86
N ILE A 54 -12.98 13.05 -1.46
CA ILE A 54 -14.05 12.73 -0.52
C ILE A 54 -13.41 12.27 0.79
N ALA A 55 -13.59 13.07 1.84
CA ALA A 55 -13.14 12.76 3.19
C ALA A 55 -14.29 12.96 4.16
N ILE A 56 -14.66 11.90 4.89
CA ILE A 56 -15.81 11.92 5.82
C ILE A 56 -15.37 12.30 7.22
N ARG A 57 -14.17 11.89 7.62
CA ARG A 57 -13.57 12.14 8.93
C ARG A 57 -12.07 12.35 8.76
N SER A 58 -11.50 13.17 9.67
CA SER A 58 -10.07 13.48 9.65
C SER A 58 -9.16 12.26 9.90
N ASP A 59 -9.70 11.21 10.55
CA ASP A 59 -9.01 9.97 10.89
C ASP A 59 -9.34 8.81 9.92
N ALA A 60 -10.21 9.03 8.93
CA ALA A 60 -10.56 8.04 7.92
C ALA A 60 -9.74 8.23 6.63
N LYS A 61 -9.49 7.13 5.93
CA LYS A 61 -8.84 7.19 4.63
C LYS A 61 -9.75 7.91 3.63
N SER A 62 -9.33 9.09 3.18
CA SER A 62 -9.98 9.81 2.07
C SER A 62 -9.73 9.09 0.74
N ILE A 63 -10.57 9.38 -0.25
CA ILE A 63 -10.31 9.01 -1.65
C ILE A 63 -10.18 10.27 -2.49
N ARG A 64 -9.33 10.18 -3.51
CA ARG A 64 -9.23 11.16 -4.58
C ARG A 64 -9.67 10.47 -5.85
N LEU A 65 -10.72 10.98 -6.48
CA LEU A 65 -11.28 10.46 -7.70
C LEU A 65 -10.64 11.16 -8.91
N ASP A 66 -10.20 10.40 -9.91
CA ASP A 66 -9.56 10.98 -11.10
C ASP A 66 -10.56 11.86 -11.87
N VAL A 67 -11.74 11.33 -12.13
CA VAL A 67 -12.84 12.05 -12.80
C VAL A 67 -14.16 11.69 -12.14
N TYR A 68 -14.83 12.69 -11.57
CA TYR A 68 -16.15 12.55 -10.98
C TYR A 68 -17.17 13.32 -11.81
N ILE A 69 -18.25 12.65 -12.22
CA ILE A 69 -19.24 13.21 -13.12
C ILE A 69 -20.62 12.96 -12.54
N ARG A 70 -21.42 14.01 -12.41
CA ARG A 70 -22.83 13.91 -12.04
C ARG A 70 -23.69 14.11 -13.27
N GLY A 71 -24.54 13.13 -13.58
CA GLY A 71 -25.64 13.23 -14.53
C GLY A 71 -26.96 13.45 -13.81
N GLU A 72 -28.07 13.39 -14.52
CA GLU A 72 -29.41 13.65 -13.98
C GLU A 72 -29.81 12.65 -12.89
N GLU A 73 -29.65 11.35 -13.14
CA GLU A 73 -30.00 10.27 -12.20
C GLU A 73 -28.82 9.37 -11.80
N SER A 74 -27.65 9.67 -12.33
CA SER A 74 -26.47 8.80 -12.20
C SER A 74 -25.23 9.58 -11.87
N VAL A 75 -24.32 8.93 -11.13
CA VAL A 75 -22.99 9.45 -10.82
C VAL A 75 -21.95 8.47 -11.38
N TYR A 76 -20.91 9.00 -11.98
CA TYR A 76 -19.84 8.24 -12.59
C TYR A 76 -18.51 8.66 -11.96
N SER A 77 -17.77 7.68 -11.43
CA SER A 77 -16.34 7.81 -11.11
C SER A 77 -15.56 7.05 -12.16
N VAL A 78 -14.64 7.71 -12.84
CA VAL A 78 -13.81 7.08 -13.86
C VAL A 78 -12.34 7.21 -13.46
N GLU A 79 -11.69 6.07 -13.33
CA GLU A 79 -10.34 5.92 -12.78
C GLU A 79 -9.40 5.28 -13.81
N MET A 80 -8.24 5.87 -14.04
CA MET A 80 -7.18 5.28 -14.86
C MET A 80 -6.23 4.45 -13.98
N GLN A 81 -5.97 3.20 -14.35
CA GLN A 81 -5.13 2.27 -13.58
C GLN A 81 -4.04 1.67 -14.45
N LYS A 82 -2.79 2.13 -14.26
CA LYS A 82 -1.62 1.61 -14.97
C LYS A 82 -1.00 0.37 -14.31
N ILE A 83 -1.09 0.29 -12.98
CA ILE A 83 -0.43 -0.74 -12.19
C ILE A 83 -1.48 -1.66 -11.59
N ASN A 84 -1.28 -2.97 -11.77
CA ASN A 84 -2.11 -3.97 -11.12
C ASN A 84 -1.80 -4.00 -9.61
N SER A 85 -2.79 -3.63 -8.82
CA SER A 85 -2.70 -3.71 -7.35
C SER A 85 -3.77 -4.65 -6.81
N ASP A 86 -3.39 -5.55 -5.91
CA ASP A 86 -4.28 -6.56 -5.31
C ASP A 86 -5.48 -5.97 -4.55
N ASN A 87 -5.45 -4.67 -4.25
CA ASN A 87 -6.49 -4.01 -3.49
C ASN A 87 -7.59 -3.37 -4.36
N LEU A 88 -7.46 -3.36 -5.70
CA LEU A 88 -8.39 -2.65 -6.60
C LEU A 88 -9.84 -3.12 -6.44
N LYS A 89 -10.06 -4.43 -6.28
CA LYS A 89 -11.38 -5.01 -6.03
C LYS A 89 -12.03 -4.51 -4.74
N LYS A 90 -11.24 -4.36 -3.66
CA LYS A 90 -11.72 -3.82 -2.38
C LYS A 90 -11.88 -2.30 -2.45
N ARG A 91 -11.01 -1.63 -3.21
CA ARG A 91 -11.06 -0.19 -3.45
C ARG A 91 -12.35 0.22 -4.15
N SER A 92 -12.84 -0.58 -5.12
CA SER A 92 -14.09 -0.29 -5.82
C SER A 92 -15.29 -0.25 -4.86
N ARG A 93 -15.38 -1.19 -3.90
CA ARG A 93 -16.41 -1.16 -2.86
C ARG A 93 -16.34 0.11 -2.02
N TYR A 94 -15.14 0.45 -1.55
CA TYR A 94 -14.91 1.63 -0.71
C TYR A 94 -15.28 2.93 -1.45
N TYR A 95 -15.03 3.00 -2.76
CA TYR A 95 -15.41 4.15 -3.58
C TYR A 95 -16.92 4.32 -3.66
N HIS A 96 -17.66 3.24 -3.89
CA HIS A 96 -19.15 3.29 -3.87
C HIS A 96 -19.67 3.83 -2.53
N ASP A 97 -19.15 3.30 -1.42
CA ASP A 97 -19.62 3.67 -0.10
C ASP A 97 -19.35 5.15 0.22
N LEU A 98 -18.17 5.66 -0.16
CA LEU A 98 -17.82 7.07 0.03
C LEU A 98 -18.63 8.01 -0.89
N ILE A 99 -18.88 7.62 -2.14
CA ILE A 99 -19.72 8.39 -3.06
C ILE A 99 -21.15 8.46 -2.54
N ASP A 100 -21.72 7.36 -2.07
CA ASP A 100 -23.05 7.34 -1.47
C ASP A 100 -23.17 8.26 -0.25
N LEU A 101 -22.13 8.29 0.59
CA LEU A 101 -22.07 9.16 1.76
C LEU A 101 -21.94 10.64 1.39
N ASP A 102 -21.23 10.98 0.31
CA ASP A 102 -21.12 12.34 -0.22
C ASP A 102 -22.43 12.82 -0.87
N LEU A 103 -23.19 11.89 -1.46
CA LEU A 103 -24.43 12.21 -2.16
C LEU A 103 -25.63 12.37 -1.24
N LEU A 104 -25.69 11.61 -0.14
CA LEU A 104 -26.85 11.57 0.74
C LEU A 104 -26.70 12.51 1.92
N GLU A 105 -27.31 13.68 1.81
CA GLU A 105 -27.36 14.65 2.91
C GLU A 105 -28.16 14.12 4.11
N ARG A 106 -27.81 14.59 5.31
CA ARG A 106 -28.50 14.22 6.55
C ARG A 106 -29.99 14.57 6.48
N GLY A 107 -30.83 13.57 6.69
CA GLY A 107 -32.28 13.71 6.65
C GLY A 107 -32.94 13.39 5.31
N CYS A 108 -32.14 13.14 4.26
CA CYS A 108 -32.63 12.65 2.99
C CYS A 108 -33.05 11.18 3.07
N ARG A 109 -33.96 10.77 2.17
CA ARG A 109 -34.42 9.38 2.08
C ARG A 109 -33.50 8.56 1.18
N TYR A 110 -33.20 7.31 1.51
CA TYR A 110 -32.38 6.39 0.71
C TYR A 110 -32.86 6.22 -0.73
N LYS A 111 -34.18 6.35 -0.99
CA LYS A 111 -34.74 6.30 -2.34
C LYS A 111 -34.25 7.42 -3.28
N ASN A 112 -33.59 8.45 -2.72
CA ASN A 112 -33.05 9.57 -3.48
C ASN A 112 -31.58 9.35 -3.86
N LEU A 113 -30.98 8.20 -3.48
CA LEU A 113 -29.63 7.86 -3.93
C LEU A 113 -29.62 7.67 -5.45
N ASN A 114 -28.66 8.31 -6.10
CA ASN A 114 -28.40 8.14 -7.52
C ASN A 114 -27.85 6.75 -7.82
N ARG A 115 -27.96 6.32 -9.08
CA ARG A 115 -27.16 5.19 -9.57
C ARG A 115 -25.69 5.58 -9.60
N VAL A 116 -24.82 4.72 -9.08
CA VAL A 116 -23.37 4.98 -9.00
C VAL A 116 -22.62 3.97 -9.87
N TYR A 117 -21.86 4.50 -10.81
CA TYR A 117 -20.95 3.73 -11.65
C TYR A 117 -19.52 4.03 -11.25
N VAL A 118 -18.80 3.03 -10.77
CA VAL A 118 -17.35 3.12 -10.54
C VAL A 118 -16.66 2.37 -11.68
N ILE A 119 -15.95 3.08 -12.52
CA ILE A 119 -15.37 2.60 -13.77
C ILE A 119 -13.84 2.68 -13.65
N PHE A 120 -13.18 1.55 -13.76
CA PHE A 120 -11.72 1.47 -13.83
C PHE A 120 -11.30 1.15 -15.26
N ILE A 121 -10.43 1.97 -15.82
CA ILE A 121 -9.77 1.73 -17.10
C ILE A 121 -8.40 1.16 -16.79
N CYS A 122 -8.23 -0.16 -16.96
CA CYS A 122 -7.04 -0.90 -16.56
C CYS A 122 -6.12 -1.12 -17.76
N ASP A 123 -4.84 -0.79 -17.61
CA ASP A 123 -3.80 -1.06 -18.59
C ASP A 123 -3.25 -2.50 -18.50
N PHE A 124 -4.04 -3.38 -17.89
CA PHE A 124 -3.78 -4.81 -17.64
C PHE A 124 -5.10 -5.57 -17.49
N ASP A 125 -5.04 -6.92 -17.60
CA ASP A 125 -6.20 -7.78 -17.32
C ASP A 125 -6.26 -8.17 -15.83
N LEU A 126 -7.13 -7.53 -15.05
CA LEU A 126 -7.29 -7.77 -13.62
C LEU A 126 -7.79 -9.18 -13.26
N PHE A 127 -8.53 -9.83 -14.17
CA PHE A 127 -9.20 -11.11 -13.92
C PHE A 127 -8.61 -12.27 -14.71
N GLY A 128 -7.81 -11.99 -15.75
CA GLY A 128 -7.18 -13.01 -16.60
C GLY A 128 -8.09 -13.68 -17.62
N GLU A 129 -9.37 -13.26 -17.74
CA GLU A 129 -10.38 -13.87 -18.61
C GLU A 129 -10.44 -13.23 -20.02
N LYS A 130 -9.51 -12.33 -20.32
CA LYS A 130 -9.36 -11.65 -21.61
C LYS A 130 -10.60 -10.91 -22.13
N GLN A 131 -11.54 -10.59 -21.26
CA GLN A 131 -12.70 -9.78 -21.64
C GLN A 131 -12.28 -8.30 -21.78
N TYR A 132 -12.86 -7.59 -22.75
CA TYR A 132 -12.69 -6.14 -22.87
C TYR A 132 -13.34 -5.38 -21.71
N LYS A 133 -14.42 -5.94 -21.18
CA LYS A 133 -15.25 -5.31 -20.12
C LYS A 133 -15.72 -6.35 -19.14
N TYR A 134 -15.56 -6.07 -17.86
CA TYR A 134 -16.12 -6.82 -16.75
C TYR A 134 -17.09 -5.93 -16.01
N THR A 135 -18.34 -6.34 -15.91
CA THR A 135 -19.40 -5.60 -15.20
C THR A 135 -19.88 -6.40 -14.00
N PHE A 136 -19.82 -5.78 -12.83
CA PHE A 136 -20.25 -6.38 -11.57
C PHE A 136 -21.44 -5.62 -11.02
N THR A 137 -22.50 -6.37 -10.71
CA THR A 137 -23.73 -5.96 -10.03
C THR A 137 -24.10 -7.02 -9.01
N ASN A 138 -24.90 -6.67 -8.00
CA ASN A 138 -25.33 -7.62 -7.00
C ASN A 138 -26.51 -8.45 -7.53
N LYS A 139 -26.38 -9.78 -7.48
CA LYS A 139 -27.39 -10.75 -7.92
C LYS A 139 -27.72 -11.72 -6.79
N CYS A 140 -28.93 -12.26 -6.81
CA CYS A 140 -29.38 -13.30 -5.90
C CYS A 140 -28.75 -14.65 -6.32
N ASP A 141 -28.16 -15.36 -5.38
CA ASP A 141 -27.54 -16.67 -5.65
C ASP A 141 -28.64 -17.77 -5.77
N GLU A 142 -29.75 -17.62 -5.05
CA GLU A 142 -30.85 -18.61 -5.00
C GLU A 142 -31.80 -18.49 -6.17
N VAL A 143 -31.89 -17.33 -6.83
CA VAL A 143 -32.81 -17.07 -7.92
C VAL A 143 -32.10 -16.53 -9.14
N GLU A 144 -31.97 -17.36 -10.16
CA GLU A 144 -31.29 -16.99 -11.40
C GLU A 144 -31.95 -15.77 -12.06
N GLY A 145 -31.13 -14.78 -12.46
CA GLY A 145 -31.58 -13.56 -13.12
C GLY A 145 -32.14 -12.48 -12.19
N LEU A 146 -32.35 -12.76 -10.91
CA LEU A 146 -32.78 -11.75 -9.93
C LEU A 146 -31.64 -10.83 -9.55
N SER A 147 -31.78 -9.53 -9.83
CA SER A 147 -30.83 -8.48 -9.42
C SER A 147 -31.34 -7.75 -8.18
N LEU A 148 -30.41 -7.32 -7.29
CA LEU A 148 -30.80 -6.47 -6.16
C LEU A 148 -31.25 -5.07 -6.60
N ASP A 149 -30.77 -4.59 -7.76
CA ASP A 149 -31.07 -3.30 -8.39
C ASP A 149 -30.93 -2.08 -7.44
N GLU A 150 -29.94 -2.15 -6.56
CA GLU A 150 -29.62 -1.07 -5.60
C GLU A 150 -28.92 0.13 -6.24
N GLY A 151 -28.65 0.07 -7.54
CA GLY A 151 -28.05 1.16 -8.29
C GLY A 151 -26.53 1.17 -8.31
N LYS A 152 -25.84 0.21 -7.69
CA LYS A 152 -24.36 0.09 -7.74
C LYS A 152 -23.92 -0.72 -8.95
N THR A 153 -22.97 -0.18 -9.70
CA THR A 153 -22.35 -0.91 -10.82
C THR A 153 -20.84 -0.63 -10.84
N THR A 154 -20.05 -1.68 -10.79
CA THR A 154 -18.59 -1.58 -10.98
C THR A 154 -18.21 -2.12 -12.35
N ILE A 155 -17.43 -1.34 -13.11
CA ILE A 155 -16.97 -1.70 -14.45
C ILE A 155 -15.44 -1.67 -14.48
N PHE A 156 -14.84 -2.75 -14.96
CA PHE A 156 -13.42 -2.79 -15.30
C PHE A 156 -13.29 -2.91 -16.81
N MET A 157 -12.72 -1.89 -17.42
CA MET A 157 -12.33 -1.89 -18.83
C MET A 157 -10.90 -2.41 -18.93
N ASN A 158 -10.65 -3.31 -19.86
CA ASN A 158 -9.36 -3.98 -20.03
C ASN A 158 -8.77 -3.63 -21.40
N THR A 159 -7.63 -2.93 -21.41
CA THR A 159 -6.96 -2.57 -22.68
C THR A 159 -6.34 -3.77 -23.39
N GLU A 160 -6.10 -4.88 -22.66
CA GLU A 160 -5.58 -6.15 -23.18
C GLU A 160 -6.69 -7.15 -23.57
N GLY A 161 -7.95 -6.71 -23.53
CA GLY A 161 -9.10 -7.54 -23.87
C GLY A 161 -9.05 -8.08 -25.29
N GLN A 162 -9.59 -9.28 -25.49
CA GLN A 162 -9.66 -9.97 -26.77
C GLN A 162 -11.07 -10.50 -27.05
N ILE A 163 -11.87 -10.65 -26.01
CA ILE A 163 -13.17 -11.30 -26.02
C ILE A 163 -14.24 -10.33 -25.51
N GLY A 164 -15.47 -10.49 -25.97
CA GLY A 164 -16.61 -9.72 -25.53
C GLY A 164 -17.13 -8.76 -26.60
N ASN A 165 -18.41 -8.43 -26.46
CA ASN A 165 -19.10 -7.56 -27.39
C ASN A 165 -19.11 -6.12 -26.83
N ILE A 166 -18.17 -5.31 -27.31
CA ILE A 166 -18.13 -3.86 -27.13
C ILE A 166 -18.13 -3.19 -28.50
N SER A 167 -18.53 -1.93 -28.55
CA SER A 167 -18.53 -1.16 -29.81
C SER A 167 -17.12 -0.98 -30.37
N GLU A 168 -17.02 -0.74 -31.68
CA GLU A 168 -15.73 -0.44 -32.31
C GLU A 168 -15.12 0.85 -31.74
N ASP A 169 -15.93 1.87 -31.44
CA ASP A 169 -15.46 3.10 -30.82
C ASP A 169 -14.89 2.84 -29.41
N CYS A 170 -15.52 1.95 -28.64
CA CYS A 170 -14.98 1.53 -27.33
C CYS A 170 -13.62 0.83 -27.49
N LYS A 171 -13.46 -0.05 -28.48
CA LYS A 171 -12.15 -0.67 -28.77
C LYS A 171 -11.12 0.36 -29.20
N LEU A 172 -11.51 1.34 -30.02
CA LEU A 172 -10.62 2.43 -30.43
C LEU A 172 -10.18 3.28 -29.22
N PHE A 173 -11.06 3.54 -28.28
CA PHE A 173 -10.71 4.20 -27.03
C PHE A 173 -9.69 3.39 -26.22
N LEU A 174 -9.89 2.10 -26.01
CA LEU A 174 -8.95 1.24 -25.29
C LEU A 174 -7.58 1.16 -25.99
N LYS A 175 -7.56 1.12 -27.33
CA LYS A 175 -6.32 1.20 -28.11
C LYS A 175 -5.63 2.56 -27.95
N ALA A 176 -6.39 3.66 -27.93
CA ALA A 176 -5.84 4.99 -27.71
C ALA A 176 -5.18 5.13 -26.33
N VAL A 177 -5.72 4.48 -25.29
CA VAL A 177 -5.06 4.37 -23.96
C VAL A 177 -3.68 3.72 -24.06
N LYS A 178 -3.51 2.72 -24.96
CA LYS A 178 -2.21 2.09 -25.29
C LYS A 178 -1.40 2.88 -26.33
N CYS A 179 -1.72 4.14 -26.60
CA CYS A 179 -1.09 4.96 -27.65
C CYS A 179 -1.21 4.40 -29.09
N GLN A 180 -2.15 3.50 -29.33
CA GLN A 180 -2.39 2.89 -30.63
C GLN A 180 -3.51 3.63 -31.37
N PHE A 181 -3.17 4.78 -31.95
CA PHE A 181 -4.12 5.57 -32.73
C PHE A 181 -4.23 5.04 -34.17
N THR A 182 -5.42 5.21 -34.76
CA THR A 182 -5.75 4.82 -36.11
C THR A 182 -6.39 6.00 -36.85
N ASP A 183 -6.61 5.86 -38.16
CA ASP A 183 -7.29 6.88 -38.99
C ASP A 183 -8.82 6.86 -38.83
N ALA A 184 -9.37 5.95 -38.00
CA ALA A 184 -10.80 5.94 -37.71
C ALA A 184 -11.23 7.26 -37.04
N PRO A 185 -12.43 7.79 -37.38
CA PRO A 185 -12.85 9.14 -36.96
C PRO A 185 -12.74 9.39 -35.49
N PHE A 186 -13.18 8.45 -34.66
CA PHE A 186 -13.14 8.59 -33.19
C PHE A 186 -11.70 8.54 -32.67
N SER A 187 -10.88 7.66 -33.20
CA SER A 187 -9.46 7.59 -32.84
C SER A 187 -8.70 8.88 -33.22
N ALA A 188 -8.98 9.43 -34.39
CA ALA A 188 -8.41 10.69 -34.83
C ALA A 188 -8.81 11.89 -33.94
N ILE A 189 -10.08 11.93 -33.48
CA ILE A 189 -10.55 12.93 -32.53
C ILE A 189 -9.81 12.80 -31.18
N LEU A 190 -9.69 11.59 -30.64
CA LEU A 190 -8.93 11.35 -29.39
C LEU A 190 -7.47 11.77 -29.52
N LYS A 191 -6.82 11.43 -30.63
CA LYS A 191 -5.44 11.83 -30.92
C LYS A 191 -5.30 13.34 -30.96
N SER A 192 -6.15 14.01 -31.72
CA SER A 192 -6.15 15.47 -31.86
C SER A 192 -6.35 16.15 -30.50
N GLU A 193 -7.22 15.62 -29.65
CA GLU A 193 -7.43 16.17 -28.32
C GLU A 193 -6.21 15.99 -27.41
N VAL A 194 -5.58 14.84 -27.39
CA VAL A 194 -4.33 14.61 -26.65
C VAL A 194 -3.22 15.56 -27.15
N GLU A 195 -3.09 15.73 -28.47
CA GLU A 195 -2.12 16.67 -29.06
C GLU A 195 -2.44 18.13 -28.65
N ARG A 196 -3.70 18.54 -28.68
CA ARG A 196 -4.16 19.87 -28.23
C ARG A 196 -3.77 20.11 -26.78
N ILE A 197 -3.98 19.12 -25.91
CA ILE A 197 -3.60 19.21 -24.50
C ILE A 197 -2.09 19.38 -24.38
N LYS A 198 -1.30 18.58 -25.08
CA LYS A 198 0.17 18.63 -25.04
C LYS A 198 0.76 19.93 -25.57
N LEU A 199 0.05 20.64 -26.45
CA LEU A 199 0.45 21.95 -26.95
C LEU A 199 0.10 23.10 -26.02
N SER A 200 -0.73 22.89 -24.97
CA SER A 200 -1.13 23.92 -24.02
C SER A 200 0.01 24.26 -23.04
N ALA A 201 0.49 25.49 -23.09
CA ALA A 201 1.48 25.99 -22.13
C ALA A 201 0.90 26.08 -20.70
N GLU A 202 -0.40 26.34 -20.57
CA GLU A 202 -1.09 26.40 -19.29
C GLU A 202 -1.09 25.04 -18.59
N TRP A 203 -1.52 23.99 -19.30
CA TRP A 203 -1.56 22.64 -18.75
C TRP A 203 -0.18 22.05 -18.51
N ARG A 204 0.80 22.39 -19.36
CA ARG A 204 2.19 22.07 -19.10
C ARG A 204 2.67 22.66 -17.77
N THR A 205 2.37 23.94 -17.53
CA THR A 205 2.76 24.62 -16.30
C THR A 205 2.04 24.02 -15.08
N GLU A 206 0.76 23.68 -15.20
CA GLU A 206 -0.02 23.01 -14.18
C GLU A 206 0.59 21.64 -13.82
N TYR A 207 0.93 20.85 -14.84
CA TYR A 207 1.57 19.54 -14.65
C TYR A 207 2.94 19.66 -13.96
N MET A 208 3.75 20.62 -14.35
CA MET A 208 5.07 20.84 -13.74
C MET A 208 4.96 21.20 -12.25
N ARG A 209 3.99 22.04 -11.88
CA ARG A 209 3.73 22.36 -10.46
C ARG A 209 3.23 21.15 -9.68
N LEU A 210 2.34 20.37 -10.29
CA LEU A 210 1.87 19.12 -9.67
C LEU A 210 3.00 18.13 -9.48
N SER A 211 3.89 17.99 -10.47
CA SER A 211 5.04 17.09 -10.39
C SER A 211 6.03 17.50 -9.31
N GLU A 212 6.35 18.79 -9.20
CA GLU A 212 7.21 19.34 -8.14
C GLU A 212 6.60 19.06 -6.75
N TRP A 213 5.33 19.35 -6.58
CA TRP A 213 4.63 19.08 -5.31
C TRP A 213 4.63 17.59 -4.93
N LEU A 214 4.40 16.68 -5.89
CA LEU A 214 4.44 15.24 -5.65
C LEU A 214 5.84 14.72 -5.32
N GLU A 215 6.89 15.32 -5.90
CA GLU A 215 8.28 15.01 -5.54
C GLU A 215 8.59 15.43 -4.11
N ASP A 216 8.23 16.64 -3.73
CA ASP A 216 8.42 17.16 -2.36
C ASP A 216 7.68 16.28 -1.32
N GLU A 217 6.42 15.93 -1.59
CA GLU A 217 5.62 15.06 -0.69
C GLU A 217 6.25 13.67 -0.55
N LYS A 218 6.79 13.12 -1.65
CA LYS A 218 7.49 11.84 -1.64
C LYS A 218 8.79 11.90 -0.85
N GLU A 219 9.57 12.98 -0.99
CA GLU A 219 10.80 13.18 -0.21
C GLU A 219 10.45 13.26 1.28
N MET A 220 9.48 14.08 1.66
CA MET A 220 9.02 14.20 3.04
C MET A 220 8.54 12.87 3.63
N ALA A 221 7.75 12.10 2.88
CA ALA A 221 7.29 10.79 3.31
C ALA A 221 8.44 9.78 3.47
N THR A 222 9.44 9.84 2.59
CA THR A 222 10.63 8.99 2.65
C THR A 222 11.51 9.33 3.86
N GLU A 223 11.70 10.61 4.15
CA GLU A 223 12.44 11.07 5.32
C GLU A 223 11.73 10.68 6.63
N ALA A 224 10.41 10.87 6.70
CA ALA A 224 9.61 10.45 7.85
C ALA A 224 9.70 8.94 8.12
N ALA A 225 9.55 8.12 7.08
CA ALA A 225 9.69 6.67 7.20
C ALA A 225 11.10 6.23 7.61
N ARG A 226 12.14 6.95 7.13
CA ARG A 226 13.54 6.69 7.54
C ARG A 226 13.77 7.06 9.00
N ALA A 227 13.22 8.18 9.46
CA ALA A 227 13.32 8.62 10.85
C ALA A 227 12.64 7.62 11.80
N GLU A 228 11.42 7.20 11.46
CA GLU A 228 10.67 6.19 12.22
C GLU A 228 11.40 4.84 12.27
N GLY A 229 11.93 4.37 11.13
CA GLY A 229 12.70 3.13 11.09
C GLY A 229 14.00 3.19 11.91
N LEU A 230 14.66 4.36 11.95
CA LEU A 230 15.85 4.57 12.79
C LEU A 230 15.49 4.52 14.28
N GLU A 231 14.40 5.18 14.68
CA GLU A 231 13.92 5.22 16.07
C GLU A 231 13.56 3.81 16.55
N GLN A 232 12.77 3.06 15.77
CA GLN A 232 12.40 1.67 16.09
C GLN A 232 13.62 0.75 16.16
N GLY A 233 14.59 0.92 15.26
CA GLY A 233 15.83 0.14 15.28
C GLY A 233 16.70 0.43 16.52
N LEU A 234 16.73 1.69 16.94
CA LEU A 234 17.48 2.12 18.13
C LEU A 234 16.83 1.58 19.43
N GLU A 235 15.51 1.64 19.53
CA GLU A 235 14.74 1.11 20.66
C GLU A 235 14.93 -0.41 20.79
N GLN A 236 14.76 -1.17 19.70
CA GLN A 236 14.99 -2.61 19.68
C GLN A 236 16.43 -2.99 20.03
N GLY A 237 17.41 -2.24 19.49
CA GLY A 237 18.83 -2.46 19.81
C GLY A 237 19.16 -2.21 21.29
N LEU A 238 18.55 -1.18 21.87
CA LEU A 238 18.73 -0.86 23.30
C LEU A 238 18.11 -1.95 24.20
N GLU A 239 16.89 -2.39 23.88
CA GLU A 239 16.20 -3.45 24.64
C GLU A 239 16.98 -4.76 24.60
N GLN A 240 17.39 -5.20 23.41
CA GLN A 240 18.20 -6.42 23.23
C GLN A 240 19.56 -6.32 23.96
N GLY A 241 20.23 -5.15 23.88
CA GLY A 241 21.48 -4.92 24.57
C GLY A 241 21.33 -4.96 26.09
N LEU A 242 20.25 -4.40 26.63
CA LEU A 242 19.93 -4.42 28.04
C LEU A 242 19.67 -5.85 28.54
N GLU A 243 18.84 -6.61 27.81
CA GLU A 243 18.51 -8.01 28.13
C GLU A 243 19.77 -8.90 28.13
N GLN A 244 20.59 -8.79 27.08
CA GLN A 244 21.86 -9.51 26.98
C GLN A 244 22.82 -9.12 28.11
N GLY A 245 22.95 -7.83 28.39
CA GLY A 245 23.80 -7.32 29.47
C GLY A 245 23.36 -7.83 30.84
N GLN A 246 22.05 -7.84 31.14
CA GLN A 246 21.49 -8.37 32.39
C GLN A 246 21.76 -9.86 32.51
N LYS A 247 21.53 -10.64 31.44
CA LYS A 247 21.77 -12.09 31.45
C LYS A 247 23.23 -12.42 31.69
N LEU A 248 24.16 -11.77 30.98
CA LEU A 248 25.59 -11.97 31.19
C LEU A 248 26.04 -11.54 32.59
N GLY A 249 25.51 -10.41 33.08
CA GLY A 249 25.82 -9.95 34.45
C GLY A 249 25.34 -10.91 35.53
N LEU A 250 24.14 -11.52 35.36
CA LEU A 250 23.62 -12.53 36.26
C LEU A 250 24.46 -13.80 36.26
N GLU A 251 24.80 -14.32 35.08
CA GLU A 251 25.65 -15.51 34.93
C GLU A 251 27.03 -15.32 35.53
N GLN A 252 27.68 -14.18 35.29
CA GLN A 252 28.96 -13.86 35.91
C GLN A 252 28.89 -13.69 37.41
N GLY A 253 27.79 -13.07 37.93
CA GLY A 253 27.55 -12.92 39.35
C GLY A 253 27.37 -14.28 40.07
N GLN A 254 26.62 -15.18 39.43
CA GLN A 254 26.44 -16.57 39.95
C GLN A 254 27.78 -17.31 39.97
N LEU A 255 28.55 -17.24 38.84
CA LEU A 255 29.84 -17.91 38.78
C LEU A 255 30.84 -17.37 39.79
N LYS A 256 30.94 -16.05 40.02
CA LYS A 256 31.74 -15.45 41.07
C LYS A 256 31.34 -15.97 42.46
N THR A 257 30.05 -16.12 42.73
CA THR A 257 29.56 -16.64 43.98
C THR A 257 30.00 -18.10 44.18
N ILE A 258 29.87 -18.95 43.19
CA ILE A 258 30.31 -20.36 43.24
C ILE A 258 31.82 -20.42 43.45
N ILE A 259 32.64 -19.65 42.69
CA ILE A 259 34.10 -19.60 42.89
C ILE A 259 34.45 -19.20 44.31
N SER A 260 33.83 -18.17 44.87
CA SER A 260 34.05 -17.74 46.25
C SER A 260 33.73 -18.83 47.26
N GLN A 261 32.62 -19.57 47.07
CA GLN A 261 32.22 -20.66 47.97
C GLN A 261 33.17 -21.86 47.84
N VAL A 262 33.59 -22.25 46.62
CA VAL A 262 34.58 -23.30 46.41
C VAL A 262 35.92 -22.94 47.11
N CYS A 263 36.42 -21.74 46.94
CA CYS A 263 37.67 -21.28 47.56
C CYS A 263 37.57 -21.32 49.11
N LYS A 264 36.46 -20.86 49.69
CA LYS A 264 36.23 -20.92 51.14
C LYS A 264 36.24 -22.34 51.72
N LYS A 265 35.70 -23.30 50.95
CA LYS A 265 35.62 -24.71 51.35
C LYS A 265 36.98 -25.43 51.13
N LEU A 266 37.71 -25.11 50.07
CA LEU A 266 39.09 -25.58 49.87
C LEU A 266 40.01 -25.12 50.96
N ALA A 267 39.86 -23.91 51.48
CA ALA A 267 40.60 -23.41 52.64
C ALA A 267 40.31 -24.20 53.95
N LYS A 268 39.23 -24.95 53.98
CA LYS A 268 38.88 -25.87 55.10
C LYS A 268 39.32 -27.32 54.82
N ASN A 269 40.10 -27.58 53.74
CA ASN A 269 40.59 -28.88 53.30
C ASN A 269 39.51 -29.92 52.95
N LEU A 270 38.35 -29.48 52.48
CA LEU A 270 37.30 -30.37 51.93
C LEU A 270 37.69 -30.90 50.56
N SER A 271 37.27 -32.15 50.22
CA SER A 271 37.45 -32.73 48.90
C SER A 271 36.56 -32.07 47.86
N TYR A 272 36.86 -32.22 46.57
CA TYR A 272 36.02 -31.66 45.51
C TYR A 272 34.63 -32.27 45.50
N GLU A 273 34.50 -33.58 45.81
CA GLU A 273 33.23 -34.28 45.91
C GLU A 273 32.36 -33.74 47.01
N GLU A 274 32.98 -33.53 48.21
CA GLU A 274 32.28 -32.94 49.37
C GLU A 274 31.83 -31.48 49.09
N ILE A 275 32.67 -30.73 48.40
CA ILE A 275 32.34 -29.36 48.03
C ILE A 275 31.19 -29.33 47.03
N ALA A 276 31.20 -30.21 46.02
CA ALA A 276 30.16 -30.32 44.99
C ALA A 276 28.82 -30.70 45.62
N ASP A 277 28.81 -31.68 46.52
CA ASP A 277 27.62 -32.11 47.27
C ASP A 277 27.02 -30.97 48.13
N GLN A 278 27.87 -30.24 48.85
CA GLN A 278 27.40 -29.12 49.70
C GLN A 278 26.95 -27.88 48.91
N LEU A 279 27.36 -27.72 47.67
CA LEU A 279 26.97 -26.61 46.80
C LEU A 279 25.87 -26.99 45.85
N GLU A 280 25.48 -28.27 45.81
CA GLU A 280 24.54 -28.83 44.83
C GLU A 280 25.01 -28.56 43.39
N GLU A 281 26.34 -28.58 43.16
CA GLU A 281 26.97 -28.27 41.90
C GLU A 281 27.64 -29.52 41.29
N ASN A 282 27.90 -29.47 39.96
CA ASN A 282 28.59 -30.58 39.28
C ASN A 282 30.03 -30.71 39.76
N VAL A 283 30.47 -31.96 40.06
CA VAL A 283 31.81 -32.25 40.57
C VAL A 283 32.89 -31.83 39.59
N ASP A 284 32.71 -32.00 38.28
CA ASP A 284 33.65 -31.60 37.27
C ASP A 284 33.84 -30.06 37.25
N LYS A 285 32.75 -29.31 37.41
CA LYS A 285 32.78 -27.83 37.50
C LYS A 285 33.54 -27.37 38.76
N VAL A 286 33.28 -28.01 39.89
CA VAL A 286 33.98 -27.70 41.15
C VAL A 286 35.46 -28.07 41.07
N THR A 287 35.80 -29.21 40.51
CA THR A 287 37.18 -29.68 40.25
C THR A 287 37.92 -28.68 39.38
N HIS A 288 37.31 -28.25 38.27
CA HIS A 288 37.94 -27.29 37.36
C HIS A 288 38.21 -25.94 38.03
N ILE A 289 37.23 -25.40 38.76
CA ILE A 289 37.40 -24.17 39.54
C ILE A 289 38.51 -24.37 40.61
N GLY A 290 38.53 -25.51 41.31
CA GLY A 290 39.52 -25.82 42.35
C GLY A 290 40.94 -25.95 41.81
N GLU A 291 41.13 -26.53 40.65
CA GLU A 291 42.45 -26.63 39.99
C GLU A 291 43.01 -25.26 39.59
N ILE A 292 42.17 -24.38 39.08
CA ILE A 292 42.52 -23.00 38.76
C ILE A 292 42.83 -22.22 40.02
N ALA A 293 41.98 -22.35 41.03
CA ALA A 293 42.17 -21.71 42.34
C ALA A 293 43.49 -22.06 42.99
N LYS A 294 43.94 -23.33 42.89
CA LYS A 294 45.29 -23.75 43.37
C LYS A 294 46.45 -23.10 42.66
N LYS A 295 46.28 -22.73 41.39
CA LYS A 295 47.33 -22.03 40.62
C LYS A 295 47.44 -20.54 41.01
N VAL A 296 46.38 -19.97 41.58
CA VAL A 296 46.27 -18.55 41.94
C VAL A 296 46.62 -18.32 43.43
N THR A 297 47.18 -19.29 44.15
CA THR A 297 47.60 -19.17 45.58
C THR A 297 48.74 -18.18 45.79
N PRO A 298 48.89 -17.49 46.98
CA PRO A 298 48.32 -17.85 48.30
C PRO A 298 47.00 -17.15 48.67
N LYS A 299 46.48 -16.25 47.88
CA LYS A 299 45.17 -15.65 48.09
C LYS A 299 44.24 -16.03 46.95
N TYR A 300 43.16 -16.74 47.24
CA TYR A 300 42.13 -17.09 46.30
C TYR A 300 41.46 -15.79 45.80
N ASP A 301 41.97 -15.22 44.71
CA ASP A 301 41.43 -14.03 44.05
C ASP A 301 40.34 -14.46 43.08
N VAL A 302 39.09 -14.19 43.42
CA VAL A 302 37.89 -14.64 42.65
C VAL A 302 37.89 -14.04 41.24
N ASP A 303 38.34 -12.79 41.07
CA ASP A 303 38.35 -12.14 39.77
C ASP A 303 39.42 -12.73 38.84
N LYS A 304 40.61 -13.05 39.37
CA LYS A 304 41.64 -13.76 38.62
C LYS A 304 41.27 -15.19 38.24
N ILE A 305 40.58 -15.89 39.15
CA ILE A 305 40.07 -17.24 38.87
C ILE A 305 39.03 -17.17 37.75
N LEU A 306 38.12 -16.18 37.77
CA LEU A 306 37.13 -15.96 36.74
C LEU A 306 37.75 -15.64 35.38
N GLU A 307 38.80 -14.82 35.37
CA GLU A 307 39.53 -14.50 34.14
C GLU A 307 40.19 -15.75 33.53
N GLU A 308 40.77 -16.64 34.36
CA GLU A 308 41.37 -17.87 33.86
C GLU A 308 40.35 -18.91 33.40
N LEU A 309 39.12 -18.93 34.00
CA LEU A 309 38.01 -19.77 33.56
C LEU A 309 37.42 -19.36 32.20
N ASN A 310 37.56 -18.10 31.84
CA ASN A 310 37.04 -17.53 30.58
C ASN A 310 38.06 -17.57 29.41
N LYS A 311 39.28 -18.11 29.64
CA LYS A 311 40.30 -18.34 28.60
C LYS A 311 40.16 -19.69 27.93
#